data_b31ca98d58bb669a1ab19a74d297bca7
#
_entry.id   b31ca98d58bb669a1ab19a74d297bca7
#
_cell.length_a   1.000
_cell.length_b   1.000
_cell.length_c   1.000
_cell.angle_alpha   90.00
_cell.angle_beta   90.00
_cell.angle_gamma   90.00
#
_symmetry.space_group_name_H-M   'P 1'
#
loop_
_entity.id
_entity.type
_entity.pdbx_description
1 polymer ?
#
loop_
_entity_poly.entity_id
_entity_poly.type
_entity_poly.pdbx_seq_one_letter_code
_entity_poly.pdbx_strand_id
1 'polypeptide(L)'
;ITDQSFNQTTWEAVQAYAQENGKTYAYYKPAGDSTAERVAKIEQAISQGAKVIVMPGFAFAESVYECQDEYPEVKFIALDVSQADVEGCFYVDPYAPEPELIDPNNEPHISPNVVCVVFQEEEAGYLAGYAAVKDGYTRLGFCGGMAVPAVQRFGSGFIQGADAAASEMNVE
;
A
#
# COMPACT_ATOMS: atom_id res chain seq x y z
N ILE A 1 1.90 -17.49 -7.78
CA ILE A 1 2.65 -16.27 -7.41
C ILE A 1 3.95 -16.75 -6.80
N THR A 2 5.06 -16.32 -7.36
CA THR A 2 6.40 -16.78 -6.98
C THR A 2 7.39 -15.62 -6.96
N ASP A 3 6.91 -14.44 -6.53
CA ASP A 3 7.75 -13.24 -6.44
C ASP A 3 8.66 -13.23 -5.20
N GLN A 4 8.49 -14.22 -4.31
CA GLN A 4 9.19 -14.35 -3.02
C GLN A 4 9.11 -13.05 -2.19
N SER A 5 8.05 -12.28 -2.34
CA SER A 5 7.86 -10.95 -1.81
C SER A 5 6.43 -10.73 -1.36
N PHE A 6 5.99 -9.48 -1.37
CA PHE A 6 4.74 -8.98 -0.85
C PHE A 6 3.48 -9.69 -1.39
N ASN A 7 3.40 -9.89 -2.73
CA ASN A 7 2.23 -10.55 -3.32
C ASN A 7 2.14 -12.02 -2.94
N GLN A 8 3.27 -12.73 -2.90
CA GLN A 8 3.31 -14.14 -2.50
C GLN A 8 2.87 -14.29 -1.04
N THR A 9 3.44 -13.50 -0.14
CA THR A 9 3.12 -13.55 1.29
C THR A 9 1.63 -13.24 1.53
N THR A 10 1.09 -12.24 0.84
CA THR A 10 -0.35 -11.93 0.90
C THR A 10 -1.20 -13.11 0.45
N TRP A 11 -0.84 -13.74 -0.67
CA TRP A 11 -1.57 -14.90 -1.18
C TRP A 11 -1.52 -16.10 -0.23
N GLU A 12 -0.36 -16.40 0.32
CA GLU A 12 -0.18 -17.48 1.30
C GLU A 12 -1.00 -17.23 2.56
N ALA A 13 -1.06 -15.98 3.04
CA ALA A 13 -1.89 -15.61 4.19
C ALA A 13 -3.39 -15.78 3.89
N VAL A 14 -3.87 -15.38 2.71
CA VAL A 14 -5.27 -15.60 2.29
C VAL A 14 -5.59 -17.09 2.23
N GLN A 15 -4.69 -17.92 1.67
CA GLN A 15 -4.87 -19.36 1.60
C GLN A 15 -4.95 -19.99 2.99
N ALA A 16 -4.01 -19.64 3.87
CA ALA A 16 -3.97 -20.18 5.23
C ALA A 16 -5.26 -19.85 6.00
N TYR A 17 -5.66 -18.56 5.99
CA TYR A 17 -6.89 -18.12 6.64
C TYR A 17 -8.13 -18.86 6.09
N ALA A 18 -8.22 -18.96 4.77
CA ALA A 18 -9.37 -19.60 4.13
C ALA A 18 -9.47 -21.09 4.48
N GLN A 19 -8.34 -21.80 4.49
CA GLN A 19 -8.27 -23.21 4.85
C GLN A 19 -8.67 -23.44 6.31
N GLU A 20 -8.12 -22.65 7.23
CA GLU A 20 -8.43 -22.74 8.67
C GLU A 20 -9.90 -22.46 8.96
N ASN A 21 -10.54 -21.58 8.19
CA ASN A 21 -11.91 -21.14 8.40
C ASN A 21 -12.94 -21.79 7.45
N GLY A 22 -12.54 -22.78 6.66
CA GLY A 22 -13.41 -23.49 5.72
C GLY A 22 -14.01 -22.57 4.65
N LYS A 23 -13.24 -21.57 4.18
CA LYS A 23 -13.66 -20.63 3.14
C LYS A 23 -13.06 -21.01 1.79
N THR A 24 -13.75 -20.63 0.73
CA THR A 24 -13.22 -20.69 -0.63
C THR A 24 -12.36 -19.48 -0.93
N TYR A 25 -11.37 -19.64 -1.79
CA TYR A 25 -10.49 -18.56 -2.20
C TYR A 25 -10.12 -18.73 -3.68
N ALA A 26 -9.80 -17.61 -4.32
CA ALA A 26 -9.37 -17.56 -5.72
C ALA A 26 -8.38 -16.41 -5.92
N TYR A 27 -7.59 -16.50 -6.98
CA TYR A 27 -6.61 -15.52 -7.37
C TYR A 27 -6.97 -14.91 -8.72
N TYR A 28 -6.95 -13.59 -8.79
CA TYR A 28 -7.23 -12.83 -10.00
C TYR A 28 -6.03 -11.93 -10.31
N LYS A 29 -5.44 -12.11 -11.48
CA LYS A 29 -4.33 -11.27 -11.93
C LYS A 29 -4.83 -10.29 -12.99
N PRO A 30 -4.66 -8.96 -12.80
CA PRO A 30 -4.89 -7.97 -13.84
C PRO A 30 -4.07 -8.29 -15.10
N ALA A 31 -4.57 -7.93 -16.26
CA ALA A 31 -3.90 -8.18 -17.53
C ALA A 31 -2.71 -7.23 -17.74
N GLY A 32 -2.79 -6.03 -17.17
CA GLY A 32 -1.75 -5.01 -17.18
C GLY A 32 -1.77 -4.19 -15.88
N ASP A 33 -1.25 -2.99 -15.93
CA ASP A 33 -1.02 -2.11 -14.77
C ASP A 33 -1.85 -0.82 -14.81
N SER A 34 -3.08 -0.90 -15.30
CA SER A 34 -4.04 0.21 -15.27
C SER A 34 -5.12 -0.02 -14.20
N THR A 35 -5.69 1.06 -13.70
CA THR A 35 -6.83 1.00 -12.77
C THR A 35 -8.01 0.25 -13.37
N ALA A 36 -8.36 0.51 -14.61
CA ALA A 36 -9.45 -0.19 -15.31
C ALA A 36 -9.26 -1.72 -15.35
N GLU A 37 -8.03 -2.20 -15.54
CA GLU A 37 -7.73 -3.63 -15.54
C GLU A 37 -7.81 -4.25 -14.14
N ARG A 38 -7.45 -3.50 -13.10
CA ARG A 38 -7.63 -3.90 -11.70
C ARG A 38 -9.12 -3.96 -11.34
N VAL A 39 -9.88 -2.92 -11.66
CA VAL A 39 -11.33 -2.86 -11.44
C VAL A 39 -12.04 -4.00 -12.16
N ALA A 40 -11.72 -4.26 -13.43
CA ALA A 40 -12.30 -5.40 -14.16
C ALA A 40 -12.05 -6.77 -13.46
N LYS A 41 -10.92 -6.94 -12.76
CA LYS A 41 -10.66 -8.16 -11.97
C LYS A 41 -11.40 -8.19 -10.65
N ILE A 42 -11.60 -7.04 -10.02
CA ILE A 42 -12.45 -6.90 -8.83
C ILE A 42 -13.88 -7.28 -9.19
N GLU A 43 -14.43 -6.70 -10.24
CA GLU A 43 -15.78 -7.01 -10.74
C GLU A 43 -15.95 -8.48 -11.12
N GLN A 44 -14.93 -9.05 -11.78
CA GLN A 44 -14.90 -10.47 -12.10
C GLN A 44 -14.99 -11.32 -10.83
N ALA A 45 -14.21 -11.00 -9.80
CA ALA A 45 -14.24 -11.70 -8.53
C ALA A 45 -15.61 -11.59 -7.84
N ILE A 46 -16.20 -10.39 -7.82
CA ILE A 46 -17.53 -10.11 -7.26
C ILE A 46 -18.60 -10.92 -8.00
N SER A 47 -18.58 -10.94 -9.34
CA SER A 47 -19.52 -11.71 -10.16
C SER A 47 -19.44 -13.22 -9.92
N GLN A 48 -18.29 -13.69 -9.47
CA GLN A 48 -18.06 -15.10 -9.07
C GLN A 48 -18.34 -15.35 -7.58
N GLY A 49 -18.88 -14.37 -6.87
CA GLY A 49 -19.36 -14.51 -5.50
C GLY A 49 -18.36 -14.13 -4.42
N ALA A 50 -17.26 -13.47 -4.74
CA ALA A 50 -16.34 -12.94 -3.74
C ALA A 50 -17.05 -11.96 -2.80
N LYS A 51 -16.82 -12.11 -1.49
CA LYS A 51 -17.34 -11.24 -0.44
C LYS A 51 -16.25 -10.45 0.27
N VAL A 52 -15.01 -10.86 0.09
CA VAL A 52 -13.81 -10.18 0.60
C VAL A 52 -12.79 -10.16 -0.52
N ILE A 53 -12.24 -8.99 -0.80
CA ILE A 53 -11.20 -8.78 -1.82
C ILE A 53 -9.98 -8.20 -1.13
N VAL A 54 -8.84 -8.88 -1.26
CA VAL A 54 -7.55 -8.45 -0.72
C VAL A 54 -6.70 -7.94 -1.88
N MET A 55 -6.24 -6.71 -1.78
CA MET A 55 -5.52 -5.98 -2.82
C MET A 55 -4.15 -5.56 -2.30
N PRO A 56 -3.06 -6.25 -2.72
CA PRO A 56 -1.71 -5.92 -2.28
C PRO A 56 -1.05 -4.86 -3.19
N GLY A 57 -0.76 -3.69 -2.65
CA GLY A 57 0.03 -2.64 -3.27
C GLY A 57 -0.68 -1.31 -3.42
N PHE A 58 0.09 -0.23 -3.29
CA PHE A 58 -0.39 1.15 -3.33
C PHE A 58 -1.20 1.51 -4.60
N ALA A 59 -0.89 0.86 -5.72
CA ALA A 59 -1.58 1.09 -6.98
C ALA A 59 -3.07 0.70 -6.98
N PHE A 60 -3.57 0.07 -5.91
CA PHE A 60 -4.98 -0.24 -5.76
C PHE A 60 -5.81 0.89 -5.14
N ALA A 61 -5.22 2.01 -4.71
CA ALA A 61 -5.95 3.13 -4.10
C ALA A 61 -7.10 3.62 -4.99
N GLU A 62 -6.84 3.88 -6.27
CA GLU A 62 -7.84 4.32 -7.23
C GLU A 62 -8.90 3.24 -7.50
N SER A 63 -8.53 1.96 -7.49
CA SER A 63 -9.51 0.87 -7.63
C SER A 63 -10.41 0.76 -6.40
N VAL A 64 -9.91 1.06 -5.20
CA VAL A 64 -10.74 1.17 -3.98
C VAL A 64 -11.71 2.33 -4.11
N TYR A 65 -11.22 3.51 -4.54
CA TYR A 65 -12.04 4.68 -4.78
C TYR A 65 -13.22 4.38 -5.73
N GLU A 66 -12.96 3.70 -6.86
CA GLU A 66 -14.01 3.37 -7.83
C GLU A 66 -15.01 2.31 -7.31
N CYS A 67 -14.57 1.36 -6.48
CA CYS A 67 -15.38 0.21 -6.10
C CYS A 67 -16.06 0.32 -4.74
N GLN A 68 -15.58 1.17 -3.82
CA GLN A 68 -16.02 1.14 -2.43
C GLN A 68 -17.52 1.43 -2.25
N ASP A 69 -18.06 2.37 -3.01
CA ASP A 69 -19.48 2.80 -2.91
C ASP A 69 -20.38 1.96 -3.82
N GLU A 70 -19.85 1.45 -4.93
CA GLU A 70 -20.61 0.63 -5.87
C GLU A 70 -20.91 -0.77 -5.31
N TYR A 71 -20.02 -1.31 -4.46
CA TYR A 71 -20.15 -2.66 -3.89
C TYR A 71 -20.15 -2.65 -2.35
N PRO A 72 -21.12 -2.03 -1.69
CA PRO A 72 -21.12 -1.84 -0.23
C PRO A 72 -21.21 -3.16 0.57
N GLU A 73 -21.66 -4.26 -0.06
CA GLU A 73 -21.74 -5.57 0.56
C GLU A 73 -20.42 -6.37 0.47
N VAL A 74 -19.45 -5.90 -0.33
CA VAL A 74 -18.13 -6.51 -0.47
C VAL A 74 -17.15 -5.84 0.48
N LYS A 75 -16.32 -6.61 1.18
CA LYS A 75 -15.26 -6.08 2.02
C LYS A 75 -13.95 -5.98 1.24
N PHE A 76 -13.35 -4.81 1.27
CA PHE A 76 -12.08 -4.51 0.61
C PHE A 76 -10.97 -4.39 1.66
N ILE A 77 -9.88 -5.12 1.47
CA ILE A 77 -8.68 -5.03 2.30
C ILE A 77 -7.55 -4.57 1.38
N ALA A 78 -7.17 -3.31 1.51
CA ALA A 78 -6.11 -2.69 0.71
C ALA A 78 -4.81 -2.65 1.53
N LEU A 79 -3.79 -3.38 1.08
CA LEU A 79 -2.50 -3.46 1.73
C LEU A 79 -1.52 -2.51 1.05
N ASP A 80 -0.74 -1.77 1.82
CA ASP A 80 0.15 -0.70 1.36
C ASP A 80 -0.63 0.45 0.68
N VAL A 81 -1.84 0.70 1.19
CA VAL A 81 -2.72 1.79 0.80
C VAL A 81 -3.16 2.50 2.07
N SER A 82 -2.90 3.79 2.17
CA SER A 82 -3.41 4.61 3.26
C SER A 82 -4.82 5.13 2.94
N GLN A 83 -5.51 5.57 3.98
CA GLN A 83 -6.77 6.30 3.81
C GLN A 83 -6.58 7.54 2.94
N ALA A 84 -5.50 8.30 3.17
CA ALA A 84 -5.19 9.49 2.41
C ALA A 84 -4.93 9.21 0.91
N ASP A 85 -4.40 8.03 0.55
CA ASP A 85 -4.22 7.66 -0.85
C ASP A 85 -5.57 7.49 -1.56
N VAL A 86 -6.54 6.89 -0.89
CA VAL A 86 -7.90 6.72 -1.44
C VAL A 86 -8.65 8.05 -1.46
N GLU A 87 -8.60 8.83 -0.37
CA GLU A 87 -9.19 10.18 -0.31
C GLU A 87 -8.59 11.12 -1.34
N GLY A 88 -7.31 10.97 -1.65
CA GLY A 88 -6.63 11.70 -2.71
C GLY A 88 -7.24 11.48 -4.10
N CYS A 89 -7.84 10.32 -4.36
CA CYS A 89 -8.46 10.01 -5.64
C CYS A 89 -9.77 10.80 -5.91
N PHE A 90 -10.30 11.49 -4.92
CA PHE A 90 -11.45 12.39 -5.08
C PHE A 90 -11.08 13.75 -5.72
N TYR A 91 -9.80 14.06 -5.83
CA TYR A 91 -9.31 15.34 -6.34
C TYR A 91 -8.70 15.21 -7.74
N VAL A 92 -8.79 16.26 -8.53
CA VAL A 92 -8.12 16.36 -9.84
C VAL A 92 -6.60 16.32 -9.67
N ASP A 93 -6.10 17.07 -8.67
CA ASP A 93 -4.71 17.03 -8.20
C ASP A 93 -4.71 17.18 -6.67
N PRO A 94 -4.50 16.08 -5.92
CA PRO A 94 -4.52 16.13 -4.45
C PRO A 94 -3.34 16.91 -3.85
N TYR A 95 -2.32 17.22 -4.64
CA TYR A 95 -1.13 17.96 -4.20
C TYR A 95 -1.16 19.45 -4.58
N ALA A 96 -2.23 19.90 -5.24
CA ALA A 96 -2.41 21.32 -5.53
C ALA A 96 -2.54 22.14 -4.24
N PRO A 97 -2.11 23.44 -4.22
CA PRO A 97 -2.30 24.31 -3.06
C PRO A 97 -3.77 24.46 -2.63
N GLU A 98 -4.66 24.42 -3.58
CA GLU A 98 -6.13 24.42 -3.41
C GLU A 98 -6.71 23.24 -4.24
N PRO A 99 -6.77 22.01 -3.66
CA PRO A 99 -7.24 20.85 -4.39
C PRO A 99 -8.72 20.98 -4.83
N GLU A 100 -8.98 20.70 -6.09
CA GLU A 100 -10.34 20.72 -6.66
C GLU A 100 -10.91 19.30 -6.70
N LEU A 101 -12.13 19.11 -6.18
CA LEU A 101 -12.84 17.84 -6.26
C LEU A 101 -13.21 17.51 -7.71
N ILE A 102 -13.07 16.23 -8.08
CA ILE A 102 -13.53 15.70 -9.37
C ILE A 102 -15.06 15.86 -9.48
N ASP A 103 -15.78 15.51 -8.41
CA ASP A 103 -17.21 15.77 -8.25
C ASP A 103 -17.42 16.62 -6.98
N PRO A 104 -17.89 17.89 -7.11
CA PRO A 104 -18.16 18.77 -5.97
C PRO A 104 -19.22 18.26 -5.00
N ASN A 105 -20.01 17.25 -5.38
CA ASN A 105 -21.04 16.65 -4.53
C ASN A 105 -20.56 15.37 -3.82
N ASN A 106 -19.35 14.91 -4.10
CA ASN A 106 -18.79 13.70 -3.54
C ASN A 106 -17.55 14.05 -2.69
N GLU A 107 -17.75 14.23 -1.38
CA GLU A 107 -16.66 14.55 -0.45
C GLU A 107 -15.74 13.34 -0.21
N PRO A 108 -14.42 13.56 -0.03
CA PRO A 108 -13.46 12.50 0.27
C PRO A 108 -13.87 11.69 1.51
N HIS A 109 -13.90 10.37 1.36
CA HIS A 109 -14.26 9.45 2.43
C HIS A 109 -13.69 8.04 2.20
N ILE A 110 -13.73 7.26 3.26
CA ILE A 110 -13.54 5.81 3.21
C ILE A 110 -14.83 5.13 3.63
N SER A 111 -15.36 4.30 2.74
CA SER A 111 -16.59 3.55 3.01
C SER A 111 -16.40 2.48 4.09
N PRO A 112 -17.43 2.15 4.90
CA PRO A 112 -17.31 1.23 6.04
C PRO A 112 -16.93 -0.20 5.68
N ASN A 113 -16.96 -0.54 4.40
CA ASN A 113 -16.57 -1.84 3.85
C ASN A 113 -15.09 -1.91 3.45
N VAL A 114 -14.32 -0.83 3.63
CA VAL A 114 -12.89 -0.74 3.27
C VAL A 114 -12.03 -0.77 4.54
N VAL A 115 -10.93 -1.51 4.47
CA VAL A 115 -9.84 -1.49 5.46
C VAL A 115 -8.54 -1.19 4.72
N CYS A 116 -7.96 -0.04 5.02
CA CYS A 116 -6.63 0.35 4.57
C CYS A 116 -5.57 -0.10 5.58
N VAL A 117 -4.51 -0.72 5.11
CA VAL A 117 -3.40 -1.21 5.94
C VAL A 117 -2.10 -0.65 5.39
N VAL A 118 -1.36 0.06 6.23
CA VAL A 118 -0.01 0.55 5.95
C VAL A 118 0.98 -0.06 6.92
N PHE A 119 2.27 -0.02 6.57
CA PHE A 119 3.35 -0.56 7.37
C PHE A 119 4.18 0.58 7.97
N GLN A 120 5.01 0.26 8.96
CA GLN A 120 5.95 1.21 9.57
C GLN A 120 7.31 1.10 8.86
N GLU A 121 7.36 1.56 7.60
CA GLU A 121 8.56 1.46 6.76
C GLU A 121 9.73 2.27 7.33
N GLU A 122 9.44 3.32 8.09
CA GLU A 122 10.43 4.12 8.80
C GLU A 122 11.24 3.31 9.81
N GLU A 123 10.65 2.30 10.46
CA GLU A 123 11.37 1.43 11.38
C GLU A 123 12.39 0.55 10.65
N ALA A 124 11.97 -0.04 9.52
CA ALA A 124 12.87 -0.83 8.70
C ALA A 124 13.99 0.04 8.08
N GLY A 125 13.64 1.24 7.62
CA GLY A 125 14.60 2.24 7.17
C GLY A 125 15.60 2.60 8.25
N TYR A 126 15.14 2.92 9.45
CA TYR A 126 15.97 3.24 10.61
C TYR A 126 16.98 2.13 10.91
N LEU A 127 16.51 0.89 11.02
CA LEU A 127 17.38 -0.25 11.28
C LEU A 127 18.43 -0.43 10.20
N ALA A 128 18.08 -0.23 8.94
CA ALA A 128 19.03 -0.35 7.83
C ALA A 128 20.11 0.74 7.88
N GLY A 129 19.73 2.01 8.10
CA GLY A 129 20.69 3.13 8.24
C GLY A 129 21.60 2.95 9.45
N TYR A 130 21.01 2.58 10.59
CA TYR A 130 21.75 2.32 11.81
C TYR A 130 22.78 1.19 11.63
N ALA A 131 22.36 0.07 11.04
CA ALA A 131 23.23 -1.08 10.79
C ALA A 131 24.37 -0.74 9.83
N ALA A 132 24.09 0.03 8.77
CA ALA A 132 25.11 0.43 7.79
C ALA A 132 26.26 1.20 8.45
N VAL A 133 25.94 2.19 9.32
CA VAL A 133 26.97 2.95 10.04
C VAL A 133 27.71 2.06 11.06
N LYS A 134 27.00 1.20 11.79
CA LYS A 134 27.64 0.25 12.74
C LYS A 134 28.58 -0.73 12.04
N ASP A 135 28.31 -1.06 10.76
CA ASP A 135 29.17 -1.91 9.92
C ASP A 135 30.38 -1.14 9.32
N GLY A 136 30.49 0.15 9.61
CA GLY A 136 31.65 0.99 9.27
C GLY A 136 31.52 1.83 7.99
N TYR A 137 30.34 1.88 7.39
CA TYR A 137 30.11 2.74 6.23
C TYR A 137 29.95 4.20 6.68
N THR A 138 30.74 5.10 6.09
CA THR A 138 30.77 6.56 6.39
C THR A 138 30.20 7.43 5.28
N ARG A 139 29.83 6.84 4.16
CA ARG A 139 29.19 7.54 3.04
C ARG A 139 28.01 6.73 2.58
N LEU A 140 26.84 7.20 2.88
CA LEU A 140 25.58 6.52 2.59
C LEU A 140 24.77 7.32 1.61
N GLY A 141 23.95 6.62 0.82
CA GLY A 141 22.98 7.23 -0.09
C GLY A 141 21.69 6.41 -0.08
N PHE A 142 20.57 7.10 -0.23
CA PHE A 142 19.26 6.48 -0.39
C PHE A 142 18.75 6.73 -1.81
N CYS A 143 18.30 5.68 -2.47
CA CYS A 143 17.68 5.77 -3.79
C CYS A 143 16.29 5.12 -3.74
N GLY A 144 15.25 5.92 -3.96
CA GLY A 144 13.87 5.47 -4.05
C GLY A 144 13.38 5.45 -5.51
N GLY A 145 12.46 4.53 -5.83
CA GLY A 145 11.89 4.41 -7.18
C GLY A 145 10.95 5.56 -7.52
N MET A 146 10.07 5.92 -6.59
CA MET A 146 9.09 7.00 -6.71
C MET A 146 8.91 7.68 -5.34
N ALA A 147 8.49 8.95 -5.34
CA ALA A 147 8.24 9.71 -4.11
C ALA A 147 6.86 9.40 -3.48
N VAL A 148 6.51 8.12 -3.40
CA VAL A 148 5.28 7.67 -2.70
C VAL A 148 5.52 7.62 -1.19
N PRO A 149 4.48 7.70 -0.35
CA PRO A 149 4.60 7.81 1.10
C PRO A 149 5.48 6.71 1.74
N ALA A 150 5.33 5.45 1.34
CA ALA A 150 6.14 4.35 1.86
C ALA A 150 7.63 4.55 1.59
N VAL A 151 8.01 4.92 0.36
CA VAL A 151 9.42 5.19 -0.02
C VAL A 151 10.00 6.37 0.77
N GLN A 152 9.20 7.41 0.99
CA GLN A 152 9.61 8.56 1.81
C GLN A 152 9.83 8.15 3.28
N ARG A 153 8.95 7.31 3.85
CA ARG A 153 9.13 6.77 5.21
C ARG A 153 10.39 5.93 5.34
N PHE A 154 10.66 5.02 4.39
CA PHE A 154 11.93 4.29 4.35
C PHE A 154 13.15 5.21 4.34
N GLY A 155 13.15 6.23 3.47
CA GLY A 155 14.27 7.17 3.36
C GLY A 155 14.47 8.01 4.62
N SER A 156 13.38 8.53 5.18
CA SER A 156 13.43 9.32 6.43
C SER A 156 13.94 8.47 7.60
N GLY A 157 13.45 7.25 7.74
CA GLY A 157 13.94 6.32 8.76
C GLY A 157 15.42 6.00 8.58
N PHE A 158 15.84 5.74 7.34
CA PHE A 158 17.24 5.42 7.02
C PHE A 158 18.20 6.54 7.47
N ILE A 159 17.87 7.80 7.17
CA ILE A 159 18.68 8.95 7.58
C ILE A 159 18.74 9.03 9.11
N GLN A 160 17.60 8.95 9.80
CA GLN A 160 17.55 9.03 11.25
C GLN A 160 18.34 7.90 11.94
N GLY A 161 18.27 6.68 11.40
CA GLY A 161 19.03 5.55 11.90
C GLY A 161 20.53 5.72 11.71
N ALA A 162 20.96 6.23 10.56
CA ALA A 162 22.35 6.55 10.28
C ALA A 162 22.89 7.63 11.22
N ASP A 163 22.15 8.72 11.41
CA ASP A 163 22.52 9.83 12.30
C ASP A 163 22.64 9.35 13.77
N ALA A 164 21.72 8.51 14.23
CA ALA A 164 21.76 7.95 15.56
C ALA A 164 23.04 7.12 15.80
N ALA A 165 23.36 6.21 14.86
CA ALA A 165 24.56 5.37 14.95
C ALA A 165 25.85 6.21 14.82
N ALA A 166 25.89 7.22 13.94
CA ALA A 166 27.02 8.13 13.78
C ALA A 166 27.28 8.89 15.09
N SER A 167 26.23 9.40 15.72
CA SER A 167 26.33 10.10 17.01
C SER A 167 26.89 9.19 18.12
N GLU A 168 26.43 7.94 18.19
CA GLU A 168 26.93 6.96 19.17
C GLU A 168 28.41 6.60 18.94
N MET A 169 28.84 6.54 17.69
CA MET A 169 30.20 6.18 17.31
C MET A 169 31.17 7.38 17.26
N ASN A 170 30.66 8.61 17.42
CA ASN A 170 31.40 9.87 17.22
C ASN A 170 32.08 9.93 15.84
N VAL A 171 31.36 9.56 14.79
CA VAL A 171 31.74 9.67 13.37
C VAL A 171 30.80 10.63 12.65
N GLU A 172 31.30 11.22 11.53
CA GLU A 172 30.52 12.14 10.66
C GLU A 172 30.14 11.45 9.33
#